data_ca800f01c4f6c75ec8f2bba52bc649ba
#
_entry.id   ca800f01c4f6c75ec8f2bba52bc649ba
#
_cell.length_a   1.000
_cell.length_b   1.000
_cell.length_c   1.000
_cell.angle_alpha   90.00
_cell.angle_beta   90.00
_cell.angle_gamma   90.00
#
_symmetry.space_group_name_H-M   'P 1'
#
loop_
_entity.id
_entity.type
_entity.pdbx_description
1 polymer ?
#
loop_
_entity_poly.entity_id
_entity_poly.type
_entity_poly.pdbx_seq_one_letter_code
_entity_poly.pdbx_strand_id
1 'polypeptide(L)'
;MSAKKLCSAKIFILAIGLALGWTAMPQPVSAQSSDSGTEEAVTPFVLPKVGPFHPEDIEIKNSKAITDWYRSAHADAASEAFRHWDADEEIRPVCAVCHSGEGFRAFHGLDGNAPGIPAEPVSVGGVVDCGTCHNAGLSEVKEVTFPSGLRHPVEGVEAACMTCHQGRTAGVTVEEAIAGKPEDTADPDLRFINPHYATAAASWLGGYGGSGYQYPGKDYSGRFFHARPVSTCNSCHEPHTLEVSLEPCQTCHQTDSLQAIRIARQSYDGSGDVAKGIRSDIEANTVTLMELVRRYADEVAQTPMVYDGGMYPYFFADANRDGRTDEADGKPVAYASWTPRLLRAAYNWKLVTADGGAFAHNPYYALELLYDSIADIAGPLGVDVPGLKILR
;
A
#
# COMPACT_ATOMS: atom_id res chain seq x y z
N MET A 1 -48.09 -30.45 -28.15
CA MET A 1 -47.84 -31.75 -28.77
C MET A 1 -46.44 -32.14 -28.28
N SER A 2 -46.39 -32.82 -27.20
CA SER A 2 -46.38 -34.26 -26.93
C SER A 2 -45.22 -34.99 -27.64
N ALA A 3 -44.24 -35.44 -26.91
CA ALA A 3 -44.02 -36.86 -26.67
C ALA A 3 -42.82 -37.11 -25.72
N LYS A 4 -43.14 -37.69 -24.60
CA LYS A 4 -42.28 -38.47 -23.71
C LYS A 4 -41.73 -39.70 -24.44
N LYS A 5 -40.53 -40.16 -24.12
CA LYS A 5 -40.22 -41.61 -24.09
C LYS A 5 -39.32 -41.95 -22.93
N LEU A 6 -39.82 -42.92 -22.21
CA LEU A 6 -39.33 -43.63 -21.01
C LEU A 6 -38.41 -44.78 -21.37
N CYS A 7 -37.62 -45.20 -20.39
CA CYS A 7 -37.21 -46.56 -19.97
C CYS A 7 -36.20 -47.35 -20.79
N SER A 8 -35.10 -47.77 -20.15
CA SER A 8 -35.00 -49.22 -19.79
C SER A 8 -33.82 -49.46 -18.82
N ALA A 9 -34.15 -49.99 -17.67
CA ALA A 9 -33.28 -50.60 -16.72
C ALA A 9 -32.82 -52.00 -17.21
N LYS A 10 -31.57 -52.36 -17.00
CA LYS A 10 -31.15 -53.76 -16.98
C LYS A 10 -30.37 -54.07 -15.72
N ILE A 11 -31.04 -54.86 -14.94
CA ILE A 11 -30.51 -55.58 -13.76
C ILE A 11 -29.68 -56.75 -14.29
N PHE A 12 -28.47 -56.94 -13.74
CA PHE A 12 -27.80 -58.25 -13.78
C PHE A 12 -27.27 -58.65 -12.41
N ILE A 13 -27.58 -59.90 -12.09
CA ILE A 13 -27.50 -60.57 -10.82
C ILE A 13 -26.14 -61.26 -10.66
N LEU A 14 -25.59 -61.09 -9.46
CA LEU A 14 -24.80 -61.99 -8.61
C LEU A 14 -23.99 -63.17 -9.21
N ALA A 15 -22.71 -63.19 -8.93
CA ALA A 15 -21.97 -64.42 -8.65
C ALA A 15 -21.00 -64.23 -7.49
N ILE A 16 -21.26 -64.92 -6.42
CA ILE A 16 -20.42 -65.04 -5.21
C ILE A 16 -19.31 -66.04 -5.51
N GLY A 17 -18.08 -65.61 -5.31
CA GLY A 17 -16.90 -66.49 -5.31
C GLY A 17 -16.11 -66.27 -4.02
N LEU A 18 -16.26 -67.17 -3.06
CA LEU A 18 -15.35 -67.28 -1.91
C LEU A 18 -13.98 -67.80 -2.38
N ALA A 19 -12.94 -67.04 -2.12
CA ALA A 19 -11.56 -67.53 -2.13
C ALA A 19 -10.89 -67.12 -0.81
N LEU A 20 -10.47 -68.09 -0.10
CA LEU A 20 -9.81 -68.13 1.19
C LEU A 20 -8.46 -67.34 1.15
N GLY A 21 -8.19 -66.72 2.28
CA GLY A 21 -7.09 -65.85 2.54
C GLY A 21 -5.69 -66.45 2.44
N TRP A 22 -4.80 -65.53 2.18
CA TRP A 22 -3.42 -65.57 2.65
C TRP A 22 -3.07 -64.18 3.20
N THR A 23 -2.88 -64.13 4.51
CA THR A 23 -2.34 -62.98 5.23
C THR A 23 -0.84 -62.87 4.85
N ALA A 24 -0.48 -61.94 4.00
CA ALA A 24 0.91 -61.53 3.82
C ALA A 24 1.30 -60.63 4.98
N MET A 25 2.22 -61.09 5.83
CA MET A 25 2.88 -60.20 6.82
C MET A 25 3.68 -59.10 6.09
N PRO A 26 3.64 -57.87 6.58
CA PRO A 26 4.49 -56.81 6.02
C PRO A 26 5.97 -57.15 6.28
N GLN A 27 6.76 -57.16 5.25
CA GLN A 27 8.21 -57.26 5.30
C GLN A 27 8.76 -55.97 5.90
N PRO A 28 9.79 -55.98 6.73
CA PRO A 28 10.44 -54.76 7.21
C PRO A 28 11.13 -54.08 6.02
N VAL A 29 10.74 -52.86 5.73
CA VAL A 29 11.44 -51.98 4.75
C VAL A 29 12.78 -51.65 5.36
N SER A 30 13.85 -52.16 4.76
CA SER A 30 15.21 -51.75 5.07
C SER A 30 15.37 -50.31 4.64
N ALA A 31 15.55 -49.42 5.61
CA ALA A 31 15.93 -48.04 5.35
C ALA A 31 17.31 -48.03 4.69
N GLN A 32 17.34 -47.69 3.42
CA GLN A 32 18.59 -47.31 2.74
C GLN A 32 18.96 -45.93 3.31
N SER A 33 20.06 -45.87 4.03
CA SER A 33 20.72 -44.63 4.39
C SER A 33 21.26 -43.94 3.14
N SER A 34 20.52 -42.98 2.61
CA SER A 34 21.09 -41.96 1.75
C SER A 34 21.67 -40.87 2.67
N ASP A 35 22.99 -40.81 2.67
CA ASP A 35 23.76 -39.73 3.28
C ASP A 35 23.46 -38.44 2.49
N SER A 36 22.43 -37.70 2.91
CA SER A 36 22.13 -36.35 2.50
C SER A 36 22.28 -35.50 3.74
N GLY A 37 23.12 -34.48 3.63
CA GLY A 37 23.50 -33.56 4.68
C GLY A 37 22.30 -33.20 5.58
N THR A 38 22.49 -33.34 6.88
CA THR A 38 21.53 -33.05 7.90
C THR A 38 21.15 -31.59 7.82
N GLU A 39 20.04 -31.28 7.17
CA GLU A 39 19.25 -30.11 7.52
C GLU A 39 18.86 -30.31 8.98
N GLU A 40 19.52 -29.59 9.85
CA GLU A 40 19.21 -29.56 11.28
C GLU A 40 17.75 -29.09 11.39
N ALA A 41 16.83 -29.97 11.73
CA ALA A 41 15.43 -29.64 11.89
C ALA A 41 15.34 -28.51 12.90
N VAL A 42 14.98 -27.29 12.44
CA VAL A 42 14.86 -26.10 13.27
C VAL A 42 13.70 -26.34 14.23
N THR A 43 14.03 -26.80 15.45
CA THR A 43 13.01 -26.94 16.50
C THR A 43 12.59 -25.53 16.94
N PRO A 44 11.27 -25.24 17.03
CA PRO A 44 10.78 -23.93 17.46
C PRO A 44 11.01 -23.65 18.95
N PHE A 45 11.58 -24.61 19.67
CA PHE A 45 11.80 -24.52 21.12
C PHE A 45 13.28 -24.59 21.47
N VAL A 46 13.70 -23.78 22.43
CA VAL A 46 14.99 -23.90 23.09
C VAL A 46 14.78 -24.70 24.37
N LEU A 47 15.39 -25.87 24.46
CA LEU A 47 15.35 -26.70 25.64
C LEU A 47 16.59 -26.47 26.51
N PRO A 48 16.47 -26.48 27.84
CA PRO A 48 17.60 -26.48 28.75
C PRO A 48 18.56 -27.66 28.46
N LYS A 49 19.86 -27.44 28.56
CA LYS A 49 20.86 -28.47 28.27
C LYS A 49 20.94 -29.59 29.33
N VAL A 50 20.41 -29.35 30.50
CA VAL A 50 20.43 -30.24 31.66
C VAL A 50 19.05 -30.33 32.27
N GLY A 51 18.53 -31.54 32.46
CA GLY A 51 17.22 -31.81 33.11
C GLY A 51 17.34 -32.18 34.58
N PRO A 52 16.21 -32.30 35.28
CA PRO A 52 14.84 -32.19 34.81
C PRO A 52 14.44 -30.73 34.52
N PHE A 53 13.59 -30.52 33.50
CA PHE A 53 13.10 -29.17 33.15
C PHE A 53 11.70 -28.94 33.68
N HIS A 54 11.38 -27.71 33.98
CA HIS A 54 10.04 -27.22 34.19
C HIS A 54 9.48 -26.58 32.92
N PRO A 55 8.15 -26.52 32.74
CA PRO A 55 7.55 -25.87 31.55
C PRO A 55 8.03 -24.43 31.33
N GLU A 56 8.32 -23.70 32.41
CA GLU A 56 8.87 -22.33 32.39
C GLU A 56 10.30 -22.24 31.87
N ASP A 57 11.04 -23.35 31.85
CA ASP A 57 12.40 -23.42 31.31
C ASP A 57 12.43 -23.59 29.78
N ILE A 58 11.25 -23.78 29.16
CA ILE A 58 11.12 -23.92 27.71
C ILE A 58 10.86 -22.55 27.09
N GLU A 59 11.79 -22.10 26.27
CA GLU A 59 11.67 -20.84 25.55
C GLU A 59 11.23 -21.10 24.09
N ILE A 60 10.21 -20.37 23.61
CA ILE A 60 9.84 -20.38 22.20
C ILE A 60 10.83 -19.50 21.43
N LYS A 61 11.54 -20.11 20.48
CA LYS A 61 12.47 -19.42 19.60
C LYS A 61 11.74 -18.30 18.87
N ASN A 62 12.34 -17.10 18.80
CA ASN A 62 11.79 -15.92 18.17
C ASN A 62 10.47 -15.38 18.81
N SER A 63 10.19 -15.73 20.08
CA SER A 63 8.98 -15.27 20.77
C SER A 63 8.81 -13.74 20.73
N LYS A 64 9.91 -13.00 20.81
CA LYS A 64 9.88 -11.53 20.70
C LYS A 64 9.38 -11.10 19.32
N ALA A 65 9.96 -11.58 18.24
CA ALA A 65 9.57 -11.22 16.87
C ALA A 65 8.11 -11.58 16.58
N ILE A 66 7.64 -12.74 17.06
CA ILE A 66 6.24 -13.17 16.95
C ILE A 66 5.31 -12.22 17.70
N THR A 67 5.69 -11.83 18.93
CA THR A 67 4.89 -10.90 19.76
C THR A 67 4.86 -9.50 19.15
N ASP A 68 5.97 -9.02 18.65
CA ASP A 68 6.09 -7.71 18.01
C ASP A 68 5.22 -7.66 16.75
N TRP A 69 5.33 -8.66 15.86
CA TRP A 69 4.48 -8.78 14.68
C TRP A 69 3.00 -8.84 15.04
N TYR A 70 2.62 -9.67 16.01
CA TYR A 70 1.22 -9.83 16.43
C TYR A 70 0.57 -8.50 16.90
N ARG A 71 1.39 -7.57 17.41
CA ARG A 71 0.95 -6.23 17.85
C ARG A 71 1.02 -5.19 16.75
N SER A 72 1.58 -5.52 15.60
CA SER A 72 1.76 -4.58 14.49
C SER A 72 0.49 -4.46 13.64
N ALA A 73 0.42 -3.39 12.85
CA ALA A 73 -0.65 -3.18 11.88
C ALA A 73 -0.73 -4.27 10.80
N HIS A 74 0.38 -4.98 10.52
CA HIS A 74 0.39 -6.07 9.55
C HIS A 74 -0.37 -7.31 10.03
N ALA A 75 -0.48 -7.52 11.34
CA ALA A 75 -1.21 -8.63 11.94
C ALA A 75 -2.61 -8.25 12.44
N ASP A 76 -2.99 -6.97 12.35
CA ASP A 76 -4.28 -6.49 12.86
C ASP A 76 -5.44 -6.93 11.94
N ALA A 77 -5.88 -8.18 12.13
CA ALA A 77 -7.02 -8.75 11.39
C ALA A 77 -8.34 -8.00 11.62
N ALA A 78 -8.42 -7.09 12.60
CA ALA A 78 -9.60 -6.26 12.85
C ALA A 78 -9.59 -4.94 12.06
N SER A 79 -8.46 -4.60 11.42
CA SER A 79 -8.35 -3.37 10.63
C SER A 79 -9.18 -3.44 9.35
N GLU A 80 -9.64 -2.29 8.88
CA GLU A 80 -10.37 -2.16 7.61
C GLU A 80 -9.56 -2.72 6.42
N ALA A 81 -8.23 -2.67 6.49
CA ALA A 81 -7.36 -3.22 5.46
C ALA A 81 -7.57 -4.72 5.20
N PHE A 82 -8.00 -5.49 6.20
CA PHE A 82 -8.21 -6.93 6.09
C PHE A 82 -9.67 -7.35 6.19
N ARG A 83 -10.57 -6.44 6.63
CA ARG A 83 -12.00 -6.72 6.82
C ARG A 83 -12.91 -6.15 5.76
N HIS A 84 -12.38 -5.32 4.87
CA HIS A 84 -13.16 -4.62 3.85
C HIS A 84 -14.08 -5.56 3.02
N TRP A 85 -13.68 -6.79 2.86
CA TRP A 85 -14.39 -7.81 2.05
C TRP A 85 -15.12 -8.85 2.89
N ASP A 86 -15.24 -8.70 4.20
CA ASP A 86 -15.89 -9.69 5.07
C ASP A 86 -17.32 -10.03 4.60
N ALA A 87 -18.05 -9.03 4.09
CA ALA A 87 -19.40 -9.22 3.56
C ALA A 87 -19.45 -9.98 2.22
N ASP A 88 -18.36 -9.93 1.45
CA ASP A 88 -18.22 -10.62 0.16
C ASP A 88 -17.62 -12.03 0.35
N GLU A 89 -17.11 -12.34 1.54
CA GLU A 89 -16.42 -13.58 1.92
C GLU A 89 -15.14 -13.88 1.11
N GLU A 90 -14.76 -13.00 0.19
CA GLU A 90 -13.61 -13.16 -0.69
C GLU A 90 -12.95 -11.83 -1.05
N ILE A 91 -11.63 -11.83 -1.18
CA ILE A 91 -10.82 -10.68 -1.62
C ILE A 91 -10.57 -10.82 -3.12
N ARG A 92 -10.94 -9.81 -3.90
CA ARG A 92 -10.69 -9.79 -5.34
C ARG A 92 -9.20 -9.98 -5.65
N PRO A 93 -8.84 -10.72 -6.70
CA PRO A 93 -7.45 -11.06 -7.04
C PRO A 93 -6.47 -9.90 -7.00
N VAL A 94 -6.82 -8.78 -7.64
CA VAL A 94 -5.96 -7.58 -7.66
C VAL A 94 -5.78 -6.93 -6.30
N CYS A 95 -6.76 -7.05 -5.40
CA CYS A 95 -6.69 -6.52 -4.05
C CYS A 95 -5.91 -7.45 -3.13
N ALA A 96 -6.06 -8.77 -3.30
CA ALA A 96 -5.41 -9.79 -2.50
C ALA A 96 -3.87 -9.70 -2.53
N VAL A 97 -3.29 -9.17 -3.61
CA VAL A 97 -1.83 -8.95 -3.75
C VAL A 97 -1.24 -8.21 -2.54
N CYS A 98 -1.98 -7.24 -1.98
CA CYS A 98 -1.53 -6.41 -0.86
C CYS A 98 -2.31 -6.67 0.44
N HIS A 99 -3.53 -7.24 0.34
CA HIS A 99 -4.43 -7.40 1.47
C HIS A 99 -4.52 -8.84 1.99
N SER A 100 -3.62 -9.72 1.52
CA SER A 100 -3.42 -11.06 2.10
C SER A 100 -2.02 -11.59 1.82
N GLY A 101 -1.44 -12.35 2.76
CA GLY A 101 -0.16 -13.04 2.54
C GLY A 101 -0.25 -14.10 1.45
N GLU A 102 -1.41 -14.76 1.29
CA GLU A 102 -1.67 -15.74 0.23
C GLU A 102 -1.63 -15.08 -1.14
N GLY A 103 -2.39 -14.00 -1.35
CA GLY A 103 -2.40 -13.26 -2.61
C GLY A 103 -1.05 -12.65 -2.97
N PHE A 104 -0.29 -12.18 -1.98
CA PHE A 104 1.09 -11.72 -2.18
C PHE A 104 1.98 -12.85 -2.71
N ARG A 105 1.93 -14.04 -2.07
CA ARG A 105 2.74 -15.18 -2.51
C ARG A 105 2.36 -15.65 -3.91
N ALA A 106 1.08 -15.72 -4.21
CA ALA A 106 0.60 -16.05 -5.56
C ALA A 106 1.10 -15.04 -6.60
N PHE A 107 1.00 -13.73 -6.29
CA PHE A 107 1.47 -12.68 -7.19
C PHE A 107 2.96 -12.81 -7.57
N HIS A 108 3.81 -13.19 -6.63
CA HIS A 108 5.24 -13.38 -6.86
C HIS A 108 5.63 -14.81 -7.25
N GLY A 109 4.66 -15.75 -7.41
CA GLY A 109 4.96 -17.15 -7.72
C GLY A 109 5.64 -17.91 -6.58
N LEU A 110 5.50 -17.43 -5.33
CA LEU A 110 6.10 -18.00 -4.14
C LEU A 110 5.30 -19.19 -3.58
N ASP A 111 4.17 -19.49 -4.19
CA ASP A 111 3.30 -20.64 -3.92
C ASP A 111 3.56 -21.82 -4.87
N GLY A 112 4.53 -21.67 -5.77
CA GLY A 112 4.88 -22.69 -6.78
C GLY A 112 4.15 -22.55 -8.11
N ASN A 113 3.27 -21.55 -8.26
CA ASN A 113 2.60 -21.20 -9.51
C ASN A 113 3.39 -20.14 -10.29
N ALA A 114 2.96 -19.86 -11.53
CA ALA A 114 3.54 -18.77 -12.30
C ALA A 114 3.19 -17.41 -11.64
N PRO A 115 4.14 -16.46 -11.55
CA PRO A 115 3.87 -15.16 -10.97
C PRO A 115 2.83 -14.36 -11.77
N GLY A 116 2.02 -13.58 -11.11
CA GLY A 116 0.98 -12.74 -11.70
C GLY A 116 -0.19 -12.49 -10.74
N ILE A 117 -1.15 -11.71 -11.18
CA ILE A 117 -2.40 -11.52 -10.41
C ILE A 117 -3.03 -12.91 -10.17
N PRO A 118 -3.42 -13.27 -8.94
CA PRO A 118 -4.12 -14.52 -8.67
C PRO A 118 -5.28 -14.76 -9.64
N ALA A 119 -5.44 -15.98 -10.14
CA ALA A 119 -6.51 -16.29 -11.08
C ALA A 119 -7.88 -16.28 -10.42
N GLU A 120 -7.94 -16.66 -9.15
CA GLU A 120 -9.16 -16.76 -8.36
C GLU A 120 -9.11 -15.80 -7.17
N PRO A 121 -10.26 -15.38 -6.63
CA PRO A 121 -10.34 -14.64 -5.38
C PRO A 121 -9.70 -15.40 -4.22
N VAL A 122 -9.22 -14.66 -3.24
CA VAL A 122 -8.62 -15.21 -2.00
C VAL A 122 -9.63 -15.09 -0.86
N SER A 123 -9.72 -16.09 -0.01
CA SER A 123 -10.61 -16.05 1.15
C SER A 123 -10.24 -14.91 2.11
N VAL A 124 -11.26 -14.31 2.74
CA VAL A 124 -11.07 -13.31 3.80
C VAL A 124 -10.42 -13.93 5.05
N GLY A 125 -9.93 -13.06 5.96
CA GLY A 125 -9.32 -13.46 7.23
C GLY A 125 -7.80 -13.62 7.19
N GLY A 126 -7.17 -13.44 6.01
CA GLY A 126 -5.72 -13.34 5.88
C GLY A 126 -5.19 -11.99 6.34
N VAL A 127 -3.89 -11.95 6.68
CA VAL A 127 -3.13 -10.74 7.05
C VAL A 127 -1.79 -10.76 6.32
N VAL A 128 -0.93 -9.76 6.53
CA VAL A 128 0.49 -9.84 6.12
C VAL A 128 1.21 -10.77 7.09
N ASP A 129 1.25 -12.04 6.76
CA ASP A 129 1.80 -13.11 7.59
C ASP A 129 3.33 -13.24 7.49
N CYS A 130 3.91 -14.09 8.33
CA CYS A 130 5.36 -14.34 8.34
C CYS A 130 5.89 -14.76 6.95
N GLY A 131 5.15 -15.60 6.22
CA GLY A 131 5.53 -16.11 4.90
C GLY A 131 5.51 -15.06 3.78
N THR A 132 4.94 -13.88 4.05
CA THR A 132 5.01 -12.73 3.12
C THR A 132 6.44 -12.19 3.02
N CYS A 133 7.18 -12.16 4.14
CA CYS A 133 8.55 -11.65 4.21
C CYS A 133 9.60 -12.77 4.37
N HIS A 134 9.27 -13.83 5.10
CA HIS A 134 10.15 -14.96 5.39
C HIS A 134 9.94 -16.14 4.42
N ASN A 135 9.96 -15.86 3.13
CA ASN A 135 9.86 -16.86 2.07
C ASN A 135 11.20 -16.93 1.32
N ALA A 136 11.77 -18.14 1.18
CA ALA A 136 13.05 -18.32 0.49
C ALA A 136 13.01 -17.83 -0.97
N GLY A 137 11.87 -17.98 -1.66
CA GLY A 137 11.68 -17.51 -3.04
C GLY A 137 11.67 -15.99 -3.18
N LEU A 138 11.46 -15.23 -2.09
CA LEU A 138 11.47 -13.77 -2.15
C LEU A 138 12.83 -13.20 -2.58
N SER A 139 13.92 -13.89 -2.29
CA SER A 139 15.26 -13.53 -2.76
C SER A 139 15.42 -13.60 -4.28
N GLU A 140 14.53 -14.32 -4.97
CA GLU A 140 14.52 -14.43 -6.44
C GLU A 140 13.68 -13.35 -7.11
N VAL A 141 12.87 -12.59 -6.34
CA VAL A 141 12.16 -11.42 -6.84
C VAL A 141 13.17 -10.29 -7.04
N LYS A 142 13.47 -9.94 -8.27
CA LYS A 142 14.51 -8.96 -8.64
C LYS A 142 13.98 -7.60 -8.99
N GLU A 143 12.67 -7.45 -9.16
CA GLU A 143 12.04 -6.18 -9.51
C GLU A 143 10.59 -6.12 -9.04
N VAL A 144 10.10 -4.91 -8.82
CA VAL A 144 8.70 -4.59 -8.59
C VAL A 144 8.24 -3.63 -9.68
N THR A 145 7.10 -3.94 -10.31
CA THR A 145 6.48 -3.05 -11.30
C THR A 145 5.49 -2.13 -10.62
N PHE A 146 5.75 -0.83 -10.72
CA PHE A 146 4.91 0.23 -10.14
C PHE A 146 3.72 0.57 -11.05
N PRO A 147 2.65 1.19 -10.51
CA PRO A 147 1.49 1.61 -11.32
C PRO A 147 1.83 2.56 -12.49
N SER A 148 2.95 3.25 -12.43
CA SER A 148 3.48 4.07 -13.54
C SER A 148 4.05 3.26 -14.71
N GLY A 149 4.14 1.92 -14.57
CA GLY A 149 4.84 1.04 -15.49
C GLY A 149 6.35 0.94 -15.23
N LEU A 150 6.89 1.68 -14.25
CA LEU A 150 8.28 1.58 -13.87
C LEU A 150 8.58 0.20 -13.29
N ARG A 151 9.60 -0.48 -13.83
CA ARG A 151 10.18 -1.70 -13.25
C ARG A 151 11.39 -1.32 -12.41
N HIS A 152 11.23 -1.38 -11.09
CA HIS A 152 12.29 -0.99 -10.15
C HIS A 152 13.00 -2.22 -9.62
N PRO A 153 14.36 -2.28 -9.71
CA PRO A 153 15.12 -3.38 -9.15
C PRO A 153 15.05 -3.38 -7.61
N VAL A 154 14.87 -4.57 -7.04
CA VAL A 154 14.77 -4.77 -5.59
C VAL A 154 15.65 -5.92 -5.14
N GLU A 155 15.97 -5.96 -3.86
CA GLU A 155 16.71 -7.04 -3.22
C GLU A 155 16.00 -7.51 -1.95
N GLY A 156 15.79 -8.83 -1.86
CA GLY A 156 15.28 -9.47 -0.66
C GLY A 156 13.93 -8.91 -0.18
N VAL A 157 13.84 -8.58 1.10
CA VAL A 157 12.59 -8.15 1.75
C VAL A 157 12.03 -6.83 1.23
N GLU A 158 12.83 -5.99 0.56
CA GLU A 158 12.34 -4.75 -0.05
C GLU A 158 11.24 -5.00 -1.08
N ALA A 159 11.30 -6.16 -1.77
CA ALA A 159 10.24 -6.59 -2.68
C ALA A 159 8.87 -6.65 -1.98
N ALA A 160 8.82 -7.18 -0.75
CA ALA A 160 7.59 -7.24 0.03
C ALA A 160 7.07 -5.85 0.39
N CYS A 161 7.93 -4.98 0.91
CA CYS A 161 7.56 -3.61 1.26
C CYS A 161 7.00 -2.86 0.06
N MET A 162 7.75 -2.86 -1.06
CA MET A 162 7.41 -2.07 -2.24
C MET A 162 6.16 -2.57 -2.96
N THR A 163 5.90 -3.88 -2.97
CA THR A 163 4.71 -4.44 -3.62
C THR A 163 3.42 -3.86 -3.04
N CYS A 164 3.35 -3.70 -1.71
CA CYS A 164 2.15 -3.19 -1.04
C CYS A 164 2.15 -1.66 -0.88
N HIS A 165 3.34 -1.04 -0.70
CA HIS A 165 3.46 0.40 -0.41
C HIS A 165 3.70 1.27 -1.65
N GLN A 166 3.41 0.77 -2.86
CA GLN A 166 3.59 1.49 -4.13
C GLN A 166 2.37 2.30 -4.59
N GLY A 167 1.22 2.15 -3.91
CA GLY A 167 -0.03 2.72 -4.38
C GLY A 167 -0.73 1.85 -5.45
N ARG A 168 -1.86 2.34 -5.98
CA ARG A 168 -2.69 1.63 -6.99
C ARG A 168 -2.74 2.35 -8.33
N THR A 169 -2.44 3.63 -8.35
CA THR A 169 -2.46 4.51 -9.52
C THR A 169 -1.22 5.39 -9.51
N ALA A 170 -0.93 6.02 -10.62
CA ALA A 170 0.21 6.90 -10.79
C ALA A 170 -0.16 8.16 -11.60
N GLY A 171 0.77 9.08 -11.76
CA GLY A 171 0.56 10.29 -12.54
C GLY A 171 0.06 10.02 -13.95
N VAL A 172 0.55 8.96 -14.61
CA VAL A 172 0.08 8.54 -15.94
C VAL A 172 -1.41 8.19 -15.95
N THR A 173 -1.94 7.59 -14.87
CA THR A 173 -3.38 7.29 -14.77
C THR A 173 -4.23 8.58 -14.79
N VAL A 174 -3.73 9.63 -14.13
CA VAL A 174 -4.37 10.94 -14.16
C VAL A 174 -4.25 11.58 -15.54
N GLU A 175 -3.06 11.53 -16.15
CA GLU A 175 -2.79 12.05 -17.49
C GLU A 175 -3.71 11.43 -18.54
N GLU A 176 -3.86 10.10 -18.53
CA GLU A 176 -4.78 9.38 -19.43
C GLU A 176 -6.24 9.79 -19.22
N ALA A 177 -6.68 9.96 -17.97
CA ALA A 177 -8.05 10.33 -17.66
C ALA A 177 -8.42 11.74 -18.13
N ILE A 178 -7.47 12.68 -18.09
CA ILE A 178 -7.70 14.10 -18.45
C ILE A 178 -7.35 14.41 -19.91
N ALA A 179 -6.77 13.46 -20.63
CA ALA A 179 -6.25 13.70 -21.99
C ALA A 179 -7.32 14.29 -22.92
N GLY A 180 -6.98 15.42 -23.57
CA GLY A 180 -7.84 16.10 -24.53
C GLY A 180 -9.07 16.81 -23.95
N LYS A 181 -9.22 16.84 -22.63
CA LYS A 181 -10.35 17.53 -21.96
C LYS A 181 -9.99 18.99 -21.66
N PRO A 182 -10.96 19.91 -21.70
CA PRO A 182 -10.74 21.32 -21.34
C PRO A 182 -10.39 21.46 -19.85
N GLU A 183 -9.33 22.22 -19.55
CA GLU A 183 -8.71 22.31 -18.23
C GLU A 183 -9.69 22.65 -17.08
N ASP A 184 -10.57 23.61 -17.33
CA ASP A 184 -11.43 24.21 -16.30
C ASP A 184 -12.92 23.93 -16.54
N THR A 185 -13.23 22.94 -17.38
CA THR A 185 -14.60 22.51 -17.64
C THR A 185 -14.86 21.17 -16.97
N ALA A 186 -15.94 21.10 -16.20
CA ALA A 186 -16.34 19.83 -15.56
C ALA A 186 -16.71 18.80 -16.65
N ASP A 187 -16.21 17.57 -16.45
CA ASP A 187 -16.46 16.46 -17.36
C ASP A 187 -17.16 15.33 -16.61
N PRO A 188 -18.32 14.86 -17.06
CA PRO A 188 -19.11 13.85 -16.35
C PRO A 188 -18.44 12.47 -16.27
N ASP A 189 -17.40 12.21 -17.08
CA ASP A 189 -16.68 10.95 -17.06
C ASP A 189 -15.52 10.97 -16.06
N LEU A 190 -15.11 12.14 -15.57
CA LEU A 190 -14.08 12.24 -14.57
C LEU A 190 -14.58 11.82 -13.18
N ARG A 191 -13.73 11.13 -12.47
CA ARG A 191 -13.94 10.71 -11.07
C ARG A 191 -12.65 10.92 -10.31
N PHE A 192 -12.75 11.03 -8.98
CA PHE A 192 -11.55 11.05 -8.15
C PHE A 192 -10.72 9.78 -8.35
N ILE A 193 -9.45 9.96 -8.64
CA ILE A 193 -8.46 8.88 -8.76
C ILE A 193 -7.72 8.82 -7.43
N ASN A 194 -7.90 7.71 -6.70
CA ASN A 194 -7.25 7.53 -5.41
C ASN A 194 -5.90 6.82 -5.58
N PRO A 195 -4.76 7.45 -5.22
CA PRO A 195 -3.46 6.79 -5.23
C PRO A 195 -3.37 5.61 -4.26
N HIS A 196 -4.31 5.49 -3.36
CA HIS A 196 -4.43 4.54 -2.26
C HIS A 196 -3.80 5.07 -0.96
N TYR A 197 -3.32 4.16 -0.08
CA TYR A 197 -2.84 4.50 1.25
C TYR A 197 -1.43 3.98 1.46
N ALA A 198 -0.72 4.55 2.45
CA ALA A 198 0.61 4.12 2.85
C ALA A 198 1.58 4.00 1.66
N THR A 199 1.61 5.04 0.81
CA THR A 199 2.32 5.06 -0.48
C THR A 199 3.82 5.36 -0.34
N ALA A 200 4.46 4.85 0.72
CA ALA A 200 5.85 5.16 1.06
C ALA A 200 6.86 4.85 -0.04
N ALA A 201 6.73 3.70 -0.71
CA ALA A 201 7.62 3.32 -1.81
C ALA A 201 7.43 4.25 -3.04
N ALA A 202 6.18 4.66 -3.30
CA ALA A 202 5.86 5.63 -4.34
C ALA A 202 6.52 6.99 -4.07
N SER A 203 6.40 7.51 -2.84
CA SER A 203 7.05 8.75 -2.41
C SER A 203 8.56 8.66 -2.49
N TRP A 204 9.16 7.57 -1.99
CA TRP A 204 10.59 7.38 -1.97
C TRP A 204 11.22 7.39 -3.36
N LEU A 205 10.58 6.78 -4.37
CA LEU A 205 11.04 6.82 -5.75
C LEU A 205 10.86 8.19 -6.40
N GLY A 206 9.94 9.01 -5.91
CA GLY A 206 9.72 10.37 -6.37
C GLY A 206 9.46 10.49 -7.86
N GLY A 207 10.07 11.49 -8.47
CA GLY A 207 9.94 11.76 -9.90
C GLY A 207 10.42 10.62 -10.81
N TYR A 208 11.38 9.82 -10.35
CA TYR A 208 11.80 8.60 -11.04
C TYR A 208 10.67 7.56 -11.07
N GLY A 209 9.89 7.46 -9.98
CA GLY A 209 8.74 6.54 -9.88
C GLY A 209 7.53 6.98 -10.70
N GLY A 210 7.39 8.27 -10.97
CA GLY A 210 6.26 8.82 -11.69
C GLY A 210 4.92 8.66 -10.96
N SER A 211 4.93 8.55 -9.64
CA SER A 211 3.74 8.24 -8.84
C SER A 211 2.77 9.41 -8.74
N GLY A 212 3.26 10.64 -8.60
CA GLY A 212 2.46 11.86 -8.66
C GLY A 212 2.19 12.30 -10.09
N TYR A 213 1.19 13.15 -10.28
CA TYR A 213 1.02 13.87 -11.54
C TYR A 213 2.11 14.91 -11.66
N GLN A 214 3.02 14.72 -12.60
CA GLN A 214 4.13 15.61 -12.87
C GLN A 214 3.73 16.59 -13.97
N TYR A 215 3.77 17.89 -13.64
CA TYR A 215 3.34 18.92 -14.58
C TYR A 215 4.31 19.05 -15.75
N PRO A 216 3.82 19.17 -17.00
CA PRO A 216 4.67 19.28 -18.19
C PRO A 216 5.69 20.41 -18.10
N GLY A 217 6.92 20.12 -18.49
CA GLY A 217 8.02 21.11 -18.50
C GLY A 217 8.61 21.42 -17.12
N LYS A 218 8.28 20.61 -16.11
CA LYS A 218 8.86 20.68 -14.78
C LYS A 218 9.80 19.50 -14.53
N ASP A 219 10.89 19.75 -13.83
CA ASP A 219 11.77 18.71 -13.33
C ASP A 219 11.35 18.33 -11.90
N TYR A 220 11.46 17.05 -11.56
CA TYR A 220 11.11 16.53 -10.25
C TYR A 220 12.26 15.76 -9.63
N SER A 221 12.43 15.93 -8.32
CA SER A 221 13.38 15.16 -7.54
C SER A 221 13.11 13.67 -7.73
N GLY A 222 14.13 12.93 -8.14
CA GLY A 222 14.06 11.49 -8.34
C GLY A 222 14.01 10.72 -7.02
N ARG A 223 14.48 9.46 -7.06
CA ARG A 223 14.61 8.64 -5.85
C ARG A 223 15.39 9.38 -4.75
N PHE A 224 14.83 9.39 -3.55
CA PHE A 224 15.52 9.98 -2.41
C PHE A 224 16.63 9.05 -1.90
N PHE A 225 17.84 9.58 -1.80
CA PHE A 225 19.00 8.85 -1.29
C PHE A 225 19.38 9.37 0.09
N HIS A 226 19.10 8.57 1.09
CA HIS A 226 19.59 8.83 2.44
C HIS A 226 21.03 8.34 2.60
N ALA A 227 21.77 8.94 3.55
CA ALA A 227 23.14 8.54 3.85
C ALA A 227 23.21 7.09 4.40
N ARG A 228 24.20 6.33 3.95
CA ARG A 228 24.43 4.98 4.51
C ARG A 228 24.83 5.07 5.99
N PRO A 229 24.40 4.12 6.85
CA PRO A 229 23.72 2.86 6.54
C PRO A 229 22.19 2.95 6.44
N VAL A 230 21.58 4.13 6.58
CA VAL A 230 20.13 4.35 6.64
C VAL A 230 19.60 4.54 5.22
N SER A 231 19.53 3.47 4.42
CA SER A 231 19.23 3.57 2.99
C SER A 231 18.22 2.54 2.47
N THR A 232 17.64 1.73 3.37
CA THR A 232 16.63 0.71 3.06
C THR A 232 15.43 0.88 3.98
N CYS A 233 14.28 0.27 3.63
CA CYS A 233 13.07 0.36 4.44
C CYS A 233 13.32 -0.07 5.89
N ASN A 234 13.92 -1.24 6.07
CA ASN A 234 14.21 -1.82 7.38
C ASN A 234 15.46 -1.25 8.07
N SER A 235 16.17 -0.30 7.47
CA SER A 235 17.19 0.47 8.19
C SER A 235 16.60 1.58 9.06
N CYS A 236 15.31 1.91 8.86
CA CYS A 236 14.54 2.87 9.66
C CYS A 236 13.39 2.17 10.40
N HIS A 237 12.64 1.30 9.71
CA HIS A 237 11.51 0.56 10.28
C HIS A 237 11.96 -0.78 10.85
N GLU A 238 11.64 -1.04 12.12
CA GLU A 238 11.75 -2.39 12.67
C GLU A 238 10.68 -3.27 12.01
N PRO A 239 11.04 -4.35 11.30
CA PRO A 239 10.11 -5.03 10.40
C PRO A 239 8.95 -5.76 11.11
N HIS A 240 9.07 -6.07 12.42
CA HIS A 240 8.03 -6.75 13.16
C HIS A 240 7.12 -5.79 13.92
N THR A 241 7.64 -4.71 14.52
CA THR A 241 6.82 -3.68 15.18
C THR A 241 6.31 -2.62 14.22
N LEU A 242 6.98 -2.43 13.07
CA LEU A 242 6.81 -1.33 12.09
C LEU A 242 7.17 0.06 12.63
N GLU A 243 7.68 0.13 13.85
CA GLU A 243 8.09 1.38 14.48
C GLU A 243 9.41 1.89 13.91
N VAL A 244 9.59 3.20 13.97
CA VAL A 244 10.84 3.86 13.59
C VAL A 244 11.61 4.24 14.84
N SER A 245 12.81 3.71 14.99
CA SER A 245 13.72 4.13 16.05
C SER A 245 14.37 5.48 15.72
N LEU A 246 14.40 6.37 16.71
CA LEU A 246 15.10 7.66 16.61
C LEU A 246 16.62 7.53 16.74
N GLU A 247 17.10 6.48 17.41
CA GLU A 247 18.51 6.32 17.76
C GLU A 247 19.46 6.38 16.53
N PRO A 248 19.21 5.68 15.42
CA PRO A 248 20.05 5.79 14.23
C PRO A 248 20.10 7.21 13.65
N CYS A 249 18.99 7.95 13.78
CA CYS A 249 18.86 9.30 13.25
C CYS A 249 19.67 10.33 14.04
N GLN A 250 19.72 10.18 15.37
CA GLN A 250 20.39 11.10 16.30
C GLN A 250 21.87 11.24 16.04
N THR A 251 22.52 10.21 15.50
CA THR A 251 23.95 10.23 15.16
C THR A 251 24.30 11.40 14.23
N CYS A 252 23.39 11.76 13.31
CA CYS A 252 23.61 12.83 12.33
C CYS A 252 22.71 14.05 12.56
N HIS A 253 21.46 13.84 12.97
CA HIS A 253 20.46 14.91 13.04
C HIS A 253 20.39 15.62 14.41
N GLN A 254 20.99 15.08 15.45
CA GLN A 254 21.07 15.68 16.79
C GLN A 254 19.73 16.23 17.29
N THR A 255 18.67 15.43 17.16
CA THR A 255 17.30 15.80 17.49
C THR A 255 16.64 14.76 18.38
N ASP A 256 15.67 15.18 19.18
CA ASP A 256 14.85 14.30 20.01
C ASP A 256 13.50 13.93 19.33
N SER A 257 13.29 14.38 18.08
CA SER A 257 12.06 14.13 17.34
C SER A 257 12.33 14.00 15.86
N LEU A 258 11.81 12.92 15.25
CA LEU A 258 11.84 12.72 13.79
C LEU A 258 11.16 13.88 13.04
N GLN A 259 10.07 14.41 13.60
CA GLN A 259 9.30 15.49 13.02
C GLN A 259 10.05 16.83 13.00
N ALA A 260 11.06 16.97 13.86
CA ALA A 260 11.88 18.18 13.93
C ALA A 260 13.07 18.17 12.93
N ILE A 261 13.29 17.05 12.23
CA ILE A 261 14.41 16.95 11.28
C ILE A 261 14.24 17.92 10.12
N ARG A 262 15.25 18.74 9.90
CA ARG A 262 15.41 19.63 8.75
C ARG A 262 16.89 19.75 8.37
N ILE A 263 17.18 19.61 7.09
CA ILE A 263 18.49 19.92 6.52
C ILE A 263 18.43 21.15 5.59
N ALA A 264 17.24 21.47 5.10
CA ALA A 264 17.03 22.64 4.25
C ALA A 264 17.22 23.95 5.03
N ARG A 265 17.86 24.92 4.41
CA ARG A 265 18.15 26.24 5.00
C ARG A 265 17.12 27.30 4.63
N GLN A 266 16.07 26.92 3.95
CA GLN A 266 14.97 27.78 3.53
C GLN A 266 13.63 27.19 3.94
N SER A 267 12.64 28.05 4.16
CA SER A 267 11.26 27.68 4.43
C SER A 267 10.52 27.51 3.09
N TYR A 268 9.80 26.43 2.94
CA TYR A 268 9.02 26.12 1.72
C TYR A 268 7.54 26.50 1.87
N ASP A 269 7.07 26.83 3.06
CA ASP A 269 5.67 27.17 3.33
C ASP A 269 5.42 28.70 3.42
N GLY A 270 6.42 29.50 3.11
CA GLY A 270 6.31 30.96 3.16
C GLY A 270 6.41 31.59 4.55
N SER A 271 6.48 30.80 5.63
CA SER A 271 6.57 31.33 6.99
C SER A 271 7.93 31.99 7.31
N GLY A 272 8.99 31.61 6.59
CA GLY A 272 10.36 32.02 6.90
C GLY A 272 10.98 31.28 8.10
N ASP A 273 10.22 30.40 8.79
CA ASP A 273 10.71 29.66 9.94
C ASP A 273 11.45 28.38 9.52
N VAL A 274 12.76 28.37 9.71
CA VAL A 274 13.66 27.24 9.41
C VAL A 274 14.04 26.46 10.68
N ALA A 275 13.51 26.84 11.84
CA ALA A 275 13.77 26.13 13.08
C ALA A 275 12.86 24.92 13.26
N LYS A 276 11.69 24.92 12.62
CA LYS A 276 10.77 23.76 12.59
C LYS A 276 11.21 22.72 11.58
N GLY A 277 10.80 21.45 11.78
CA GLY A 277 11.10 20.36 10.85
C GLY A 277 10.46 20.55 9.47
N ILE A 278 11.05 19.91 8.44
CA ILE A 278 10.53 19.99 7.04
C ILE A 278 9.11 19.43 6.92
N ARG A 279 8.69 18.55 7.83
CA ARG A 279 7.33 18.05 7.94
C ARG A 279 6.31 19.17 8.03
N SER A 280 6.60 20.20 8.84
CA SER A 280 5.68 21.34 9.02
C SER A 280 5.44 22.12 7.73
N ASP A 281 6.45 22.24 6.85
CA ASP A 281 6.29 22.92 5.57
C ASP A 281 5.40 22.10 4.62
N ILE A 282 5.57 20.77 4.61
CA ILE A 282 4.72 19.87 3.83
C ILE A 282 3.27 19.96 4.31
N GLU A 283 3.05 19.87 5.63
CA GLU A 283 1.71 19.97 6.23
C GLU A 283 1.05 21.33 5.91
N ALA A 284 1.76 22.43 6.02
CA ALA A 284 1.24 23.76 5.69
C ALA A 284 0.87 23.87 4.19
N ASN A 285 1.70 23.35 3.31
CA ASN A 285 1.41 23.35 1.87
C ASN A 285 0.26 22.41 1.51
N THR A 286 0.05 21.29 2.22
CA THR A 286 -1.14 20.44 2.03
C THR A 286 -2.42 21.16 2.45
N VAL A 287 -2.39 21.94 3.53
CA VAL A 287 -3.53 22.77 3.94
C VAL A 287 -3.81 23.83 2.88
N THR A 288 -2.80 24.57 2.43
CA THR A 288 -2.93 25.60 1.38
C THR A 288 -3.51 25.01 0.09
N LEU A 289 -3.02 23.84 -0.35
CA LEU A 289 -3.54 23.19 -1.56
C LEU A 289 -5.00 22.79 -1.40
N MET A 290 -5.40 22.20 -0.27
CA MET A 290 -6.80 21.82 -0.04
C MET A 290 -7.74 23.01 0.04
N GLU A 291 -7.30 24.13 0.60
CA GLU A 291 -8.08 25.39 0.59
C GLU A 291 -8.30 25.88 -0.84
N LEU A 292 -7.28 25.84 -1.69
CA LEU A 292 -7.40 26.21 -3.11
C LEU A 292 -8.26 25.22 -3.89
N VAL A 293 -8.16 23.91 -3.63
CA VAL A 293 -9.01 22.87 -4.21
C VAL A 293 -10.49 23.15 -3.92
N ARG A 294 -10.83 23.47 -2.67
CA ARG A 294 -12.22 23.81 -2.28
C ARG A 294 -12.70 25.11 -2.92
N ARG A 295 -11.87 26.14 -2.93
CA ARG A 295 -12.18 27.40 -3.59
C ARG A 295 -12.40 27.23 -5.08
N TYR A 296 -11.54 26.44 -5.74
CA TYR A 296 -11.67 26.15 -7.17
C TYR A 296 -12.97 25.39 -7.48
N ALA A 297 -13.30 24.41 -6.66
CA ALA A 297 -14.56 23.67 -6.78
C ALA A 297 -15.77 24.58 -6.68
N ASP A 298 -15.74 25.56 -5.80
CA ASP A 298 -16.82 26.55 -5.61
C ASP A 298 -16.82 27.62 -6.72
N GLU A 299 -15.68 28.28 -6.95
CA GLU A 299 -15.62 29.49 -7.77
C GLU A 299 -15.51 29.19 -9.28
N VAL A 300 -14.83 28.09 -9.67
CA VAL A 300 -14.57 27.74 -11.06
C VAL A 300 -15.44 26.57 -11.53
N ALA A 301 -15.45 25.44 -10.80
CA ALA A 301 -16.30 24.31 -11.15
C ALA A 301 -17.77 24.50 -10.71
N GLN A 302 -18.09 25.59 -10.01
CA GLN A 302 -19.44 26.00 -9.59
C GLN A 302 -20.18 24.94 -8.75
N THR A 303 -19.44 24.06 -8.09
CA THR A 303 -19.98 23.04 -7.20
C THR A 303 -19.06 22.92 -6.00
N PRO A 304 -19.46 23.47 -4.82
CA PRO A 304 -18.68 23.33 -3.61
C PRO A 304 -18.48 21.87 -3.22
N MET A 305 -17.35 21.60 -2.56
CA MET A 305 -16.99 20.24 -2.13
C MET A 305 -16.47 20.18 -0.70
N VAL A 306 -16.66 19.03 -0.09
CA VAL A 306 -16.04 18.64 1.18
C VAL A 306 -15.24 17.35 0.99
N TYR A 307 -14.17 17.20 1.78
CA TYR A 307 -13.38 15.96 1.85
C TYR A 307 -13.68 15.24 3.16
N ASP A 308 -14.05 13.95 3.05
CA ASP A 308 -14.19 13.03 4.18
C ASP A 308 -13.29 11.81 3.94
N GLY A 309 -12.19 11.74 4.70
CA GLY A 309 -11.22 10.64 4.57
C GLY A 309 -11.70 9.29 5.09
N GLY A 310 -12.80 9.27 5.83
CA GLY A 310 -13.41 8.05 6.39
C GLY A 310 -14.42 7.37 5.46
N MET A 311 -14.79 8.01 4.36
CA MET A 311 -15.86 7.50 3.50
C MET A 311 -15.49 7.59 2.01
N TYR A 312 -15.55 6.46 1.29
CA TYR A 312 -15.39 6.45 -0.16
C TYR A 312 -16.61 7.12 -0.85
N PRO A 313 -16.45 7.97 -1.90
CA PRO A 313 -15.23 8.25 -2.66
C PRO A 313 -14.40 9.44 -2.16
N TYR A 314 -14.50 9.85 -0.93
CA TYR A 314 -13.72 10.86 -0.18
C TYR A 314 -14.08 12.32 -0.49
N PHE A 315 -14.46 12.66 -1.69
CA PHE A 315 -14.90 13.98 -2.08
C PHE A 315 -16.40 13.98 -2.34
N PHE A 316 -17.11 14.85 -1.67
CA PHE A 316 -18.56 14.92 -1.70
C PHE A 316 -19.02 16.33 -2.04
N ALA A 317 -20.25 16.46 -2.56
CA ALA A 317 -20.87 17.75 -2.73
C ALA A 317 -21.20 18.40 -1.40
N ASP A 318 -21.10 19.74 -1.34
CA ASP A 318 -21.43 20.61 -0.20
C ASP A 318 -22.14 21.86 -0.75
N ALA A 319 -23.29 21.67 -1.43
CA ALA A 319 -23.99 22.74 -2.13
C ALA A 319 -24.51 23.83 -1.20
N ASN A 320 -24.80 23.46 0.05
CA ASN A 320 -25.25 24.41 1.08
C ASN A 320 -24.10 25.12 1.80
N ARG A 321 -22.84 24.72 1.57
CA ARG A 321 -21.60 25.29 2.16
C ARG A 321 -21.55 25.22 3.69
N ASP A 322 -22.13 24.17 4.28
CA ASP A 322 -22.07 23.96 5.73
C ASP A 322 -20.85 23.16 6.20
N GLY A 323 -20.00 22.74 5.26
CA GLY A 323 -18.78 21.94 5.49
C GLY A 323 -19.04 20.47 5.76
N ARG A 324 -20.23 19.99 5.40
CA ARG A 324 -20.63 18.59 5.54
C ARG A 324 -21.02 18.02 4.21
N THR A 325 -20.98 16.68 4.13
CA THR A 325 -21.43 15.94 2.97
C THR A 325 -22.93 16.13 2.75
N ASP A 326 -23.34 16.57 1.55
CA ASP A 326 -24.75 16.57 1.14
C ASP A 326 -25.28 15.15 1.05
N GLU A 327 -26.57 15.01 1.33
CA GLU A 327 -27.29 13.74 1.19
C GLU A 327 -28.44 13.83 0.20
N ALA A 328 -28.63 12.81 -0.61
CA ALA A 328 -29.80 12.59 -1.44
C ALA A 328 -30.33 11.18 -1.17
N ASP A 329 -31.63 11.09 -0.84
CA ASP A 329 -32.30 9.83 -0.46
C ASP A 329 -31.58 9.08 0.67
N GLY A 330 -31.02 9.83 1.66
CA GLY A 330 -30.27 9.29 2.79
C GLY A 330 -28.91 8.69 2.44
N LYS A 331 -28.33 9.07 1.29
CA LYS A 331 -27.00 8.65 0.86
C LYS A 331 -26.12 9.86 0.56
N PRO A 332 -24.83 9.79 0.90
CA PRO A 332 -23.86 10.82 0.58
C PRO A 332 -23.79 11.08 -0.94
N VAL A 333 -23.77 12.35 -1.33
CA VAL A 333 -23.66 12.78 -2.73
C VAL A 333 -22.18 12.93 -3.09
N ALA A 334 -21.65 11.98 -3.87
CA ALA A 334 -20.30 12.05 -4.36
C ALA A 334 -20.09 13.29 -5.24
N TYR A 335 -18.93 13.95 -5.10
CA TYR A 335 -18.58 15.07 -5.96
C TYR A 335 -18.44 14.62 -7.42
N ALA A 336 -19.10 15.32 -8.34
CA ALA A 336 -19.20 14.93 -9.75
C ALA A 336 -18.70 16.01 -10.74
N SER A 337 -18.39 17.22 -10.27
CA SER A 337 -17.96 18.34 -11.13
C SER A 337 -16.43 18.40 -11.28
N TRP A 338 -15.80 17.24 -11.53
CA TRP A 338 -14.37 17.15 -11.74
C TRP A 338 -13.94 17.80 -13.04
N THR A 339 -12.95 18.71 -12.96
CA THR A 339 -12.22 19.24 -14.11
C THR A 339 -10.83 18.59 -14.15
N PRO A 340 -10.12 18.58 -15.30
CA PRO A 340 -8.74 18.10 -15.37
C PRO A 340 -7.83 18.74 -14.31
N ARG A 341 -7.89 20.07 -14.16
CA ARG A 341 -7.08 20.81 -13.19
C ARG A 341 -7.38 20.41 -11.76
N LEU A 342 -8.65 20.32 -11.40
CA LEU A 342 -9.08 19.93 -10.05
C LEU A 342 -8.66 18.51 -9.72
N LEU A 343 -8.79 17.59 -10.69
CA LEU A 343 -8.46 16.19 -10.48
C LEU A 343 -6.96 15.98 -10.19
N ARG A 344 -6.07 16.60 -10.99
CA ARG A 344 -4.63 16.44 -10.77
C ARG A 344 -4.16 17.09 -9.47
N ALA A 345 -4.73 18.23 -9.08
CA ALA A 345 -4.43 18.87 -7.81
C ALA A 345 -4.87 18.01 -6.61
N ALA A 346 -6.11 17.50 -6.64
CA ALA A 346 -6.64 16.61 -5.62
C ALA A 346 -5.86 15.27 -5.54
N TYR A 347 -5.43 14.74 -6.68
CA TYR A 347 -4.61 13.54 -6.75
C TYR A 347 -3.24 13.73 -6.07
N ASN A 348 -2.51 14.79 -6.42
CA ASN A 348 -1.21 15.09 -5.82
C ASN A 348 -1.33 15.37 -4.31
N TRP A 349 -2.36 16.13 -3.91
CA TRP A 349 -2.67 16.33 -2.50
C TRP A 349 -2.86 14.99 -1.77
N LYS A 350 -3.67 14.09 -2.35
CA LYS A 350 -3.95 12.80 -1.74
C LYS A 350 -2.73 11.89 -1.70
N LEU A 351 -1.89 11.90 -2.73
CA LEU A 351 -0.64 11.12 -2.76
C LEU A 351 0.30 11.52 -1.62
N VAL A 352 0.51 12.83 -1.44
CA VAL A 352 1.39 13.33 -0.37
C VAL A 352 0.81 13.05 1.01
N THR A 353 -0.51 13.23 1.19
CA THR A 353 -1.16 12.97 2.50
C THR A 353 -1.35 11.49 2.81
N ALA A 354 -1.33 10.60 1.80
CA ALA A 354 -1.40 9.17 1.99
C ALA A 354 -0.10 8.56 2.52
N ASP A 355 0.99 9.30 2.46
CA ASP A 355 2.29 8.92 3.03
C ASP A 355 2.60 9.80 4.25
N GLY A 356 2.27 9.31 5.45
CA GLY A 356 2.57 10.02 6.71
C GLY A 356 4.07 10.24 6.96
N GLY A 357 4.95 9.54 6.21
CA GLY A 357 6.39 9.64 6.23
C GLY A 357 7.00 10.44 5.07
N ALA A 358 6.21 11.15 4.26
CA ALA A 358 6.68 11.89 3.08
C ALA A 358 7.87 12.82 3.39
N PHE A 359 7.91 13.40 4.61
CA PHE A 359 9.00 14.25 5.09
C PHE A 359 10.34 13.53 5.25
N ALA A 360 10.33 12.20 5.39
CA ALA A 360 11.51 11.34 5.50
C ALA A 360 11.73 10.52 4.23
N HIS A 361 10.67 10.10 3.54
CA HIS A 361 10.77 9.30 2.33
C HIS A 361 11.26 10.12 1.14
N ASN A 362 10.69 11.31 0.88
CA ASN A 362 11.15 12.24 -0.16
C ASN A 362 10.54 13.63 0.01
N PRO A 363 11.05 14.44 0.92
CA PRO A 363 10.48 15.75 1.21
C PRO A 363 10.48 16.71 0.01
N TYR A 364 11.50 16.62 -0.85
CA TYR A 364 11.60 17.50 -2.01
C TYR A 364 10.54 17.17 -3.04
N TYR A 365 10.35 15.92 -3.37
CA TYR A 365 9.30 15.52 -4.31
C TYR A 365 7.90 15.88 -3.80
N ALA A 366 7.64 15.69 -2.50
CA ALA A 366 6.38 16.10 -1.90
C ALA A 366 6.14 17.61 -2.03
N LEU A 367 7.15 18.43 -1.74
CA LEU A 367 7.07 19.89 -1.85
C LEU A 367 6.91 20.36 -3.30
N GLU A 368 7.62 19.74 -4.25
CA GLU A 368 7.51 20.02 -5.68
C GLU A 368 6.10 19.73 -6.21
N LEU A 369 5.52 18.57 -5.85
CA LEU A 369 4.14 18.24 -6.23
C LEU A 369 3.13 19.22 -5.66
N LEU A 370 3.28 19.58 -4.38
CA LEU A 370 2.39 20.55 -3.71
C LEU A 370 2.51 21.93 -4.35
N TYR A 371 3.74 22.41 -4.52
CA TYR A 371 3.98 23.72 -5.13
C TYR A 371 3.39 23.83 -6.54
N ASP A 372 3.69 22.84 -7.40
CA ASP A 372 3.22 22.89 -8.80
C ASP A 372 1.69 22.75 -8.88
N SER A 373 1.07 21.98 -7.98
CA SER A 373 -0.38 21.89 -7.87
C SER A 373 -1.02 23.19 -7.36
N ILE A 374 -0.40 23.85 -6.37
CA ILE A 374 -0.82 25.17 -5.88
C ILE A 374 -0.72 26.20 -7.02
N ALA A 375 0.43 26.23 -7.73
CA ALA A 375 0.66 27.19 -8.79
C ALA A 375 -0.33 27.02 -9.97
N ASP A 376 -0.67 25.77 -10.31
CA ASP A 376 -1.62 25.47 -11.36
C ASP A 376 -3.05 25.88 -10.99
N ILE A 377 -3.53 25.47 -9.82
CA ILE A 377 -4.92 25.75 -9.39
C ILE A 377 -5.14 27.20 -9.01
N ALA A 378 -4.09 27.91 -8.61
CA ALA A 378 -4.14 29.34 -8.26
C ALA A 378 -4.45 30.24 -9.47
N GLY A 379 -4.06 29.85 -10.68
CA GLY A 379 -4.21 30.65 -11.90
C GLY A 379 -5.65 31.09 -12.14
N PRO A 380 -6.62 30.19 -12.32
CA PRO A 380 -8.03 30.55 -12.51
C PRO A 380 -8.67 31.30 -11.34
N LEU A 381 -8.12 31.13 -10.14
CA LEU A 381 -8.57 31.83 -8.91
C LEU A 381 -7.99 33.23 -8.75
N GLY A 382 -7.07 33.65 -9.62
CA GLY A 382 -6.38 34.94 -9.49
C GLY A 382 -5.52 35.08 -8.23
N VAL A 383 -5.04 33.96 -7.66
CA VAL A 383 -4.22 33.97 -6.45
C VAL A 383 -2.77 34.32 -6.80
N ASP A 384 -2.21 35.29 -6.09
CA ASP A 384 -0.80 35.67 -6.20
C ASP A 384 0.11 34.64 -5.51
N VAL A 385 0.57 33.64 -6.25
CA VAL A 385 1.48 32.58 -5.72
C VAL A 385 2.80 33.17 -5.19
N PRO A 386 3.47 34.11 -5.86
CA PRO A 386 4.62 34.82 -5.27
C PRO A 386 4.34 35.46 -3.93
N GLY A 387 3.12 36.00 -3.74
CA GLY A 387 2.67 36.60 -2.46
C GLY A 387 2.57 35.59 -1.33
N LEU A 388 2.35 34.31 -1.63
CA LEU A 388 2.35 33.23 -0.64
C LEU A 388 3.76 32.94 -0.10
N LYS A 389 4.81 33.35 -0.81
CA LYS A 389 6.23 33.11 -0.48
C LYS A 389 6.60 31.64 -0.30
N ILE A 390 5.75 30.74 -0.78
CA ILE A 390 6.08 29.30 -0.83
C ILE A 390 7.18 29.08 -1.86
N LEU A 391 7.98 28.04 -1.62
CA LEU A 391 9.08 27.65 -2.52
C LEU A 391 8.82 26.26 -3.09
N ARG A 392 9.35 26.05 -4.28
CA ARG A 392 9.32 24.76 -4.95
C ARG A 392 10.47 23.87 -4.53
#